data_eaae67b37effa997c6e661c783cc655d
#
_entry.id   eaae67b37effa997c6e661c783cc655d
#
_cell.length_a   1.000
_cell.length_b   1.000
_cell.length_c   1.000
_cell.angle_alpha   90.00
_cell.angle_beta   90.00
_cell.angle_gamma   90.00
#
_symmetry.space_group_name_H-M   'P 1'
#
loop_
_entity.id
_entity.type
_entity.pdbx_description
1 polymer ?
#
loop_
_entity_poly.entity_id
_entity_poly.type
_entity_poly.pdbx_seq_one_letter_code
_entity_poly.pdbx_strand_id
1 'polypeptide(L)'
;MIKQYKLLNNIFGWIAFVVAAFTYLNTVEPTASFWDCPEFITCAAKGEVGHPPGNTFFNLTGRFFVNFAGGDLAQAGLWVNRMSALFSAGAILFLFWTITALTKKVVCRNNKSANDMTWSQAITILLSGMVGALVYTWSDTFWFSAVEAEVYAFSSFMTALVFWLILKWESRSAGVEGDRYIILLAYIIGLSIGVHLLNLLCIPAIVLVYYFKKKPNAELKGTLGALILSVFIIAFILYGMIPGFIKLAGQIELFAVNGLGCPFNTGTVFYFFFVLALLAFGVWKSYKKDTSDRTLRILLAAGVVLCGMPFEIGRAHV
;
A
#
# COMPACT_ATOMS: atom_id res chain seq x y z
N MET A 1 1.29 6.15 -32.85
CA MET A 1 1.94 6.93 -31.79
C MET A 1 1.57 6.48 -30.36
N ILE A 2 0.30 6.27 -30.02
CA ILE A 2 -0.09 5.91 -28.63
C ILE A 2 0.47 4.56 -28.15
N LYS A 3 0.58 3.56 -29.03
CA LYS A 3 1.22 2.28 -28.68
C LYS A 3 2.71 2.45 -28.38
N GLN A 4 3.40 3.26 -29.17
CA GLN A 4 4.82 3.58 -28.97
C GLN A 4 5.03 4.35 -27.66
N TYR A 5 4.19 5.37 -27.38
CA TYR A 5 4.23 6.08 -26.10
C TYR A 5 4.04 5.13 -24.91
N LYS A 6 3.06 4.22 -24.93
CA LYS A 6 2.86 3.26 -23.85
C LYS A 6 4.07 2.37 -23.63
N LEU A 7 4.69 1.90 -24.73
CA LEU A 7 5.91 1.10 -24.65
C LEU A 7 7.06 1.90 -24.04
N LEU A 8 7.31 3.11 -24.54
CA LEU A 8 8.36 3.98 -24.03
C LEU A 8 8.13 4.34 -22.55
N ASN A 9 6.88 4.65 -22.16
CA ASN A 9 6.55 4.94 -20.76
C ASN A 9 6.86 3.75 -19.83
N ASN A 10 6.66 2.53 -20.28
CA ASN A 10 7.05 1.36 -19.51
C ASN A 10 8.57 1.19 -19.46
N ILE A 11 9.26 1.32 -20.59
CA ILE A 11 10.72 1.21 -20.66
C ILE A 11 11.39 2.25 -19.77
N PHE A 12 10.99 3.53 -19.84
CA PHE A 12 11.56 4.61 -19.03
C PHE A 12 11.26 4.41 -17.53
N GLY A 13 10.07 3.90 -17.18
CA GLY A 13 9.76 3.54 -15.80
C GLY A 13 10.71 2.45 -15.26
N TRP A 14 10.95 1.40 -16.02
CA TRP A 14 11.89 0.35 -15.65
C TRP A 14 13.34 0.84 -15.64
N ILE A 15 13.73 1.77 -16.52
CA ILE A 15 15.06 2.43 -16.45
C ILE A 15 15.18 3.21 -15.12
N ALA A 16 14.17 3.98 -14.73
CA ALA A 16 14.17 4.68 -13.46
C ALA A 16 14.30 3.72 -12.27
N PHE A 17 13.59 2.59 -12.30
CA PHE A 17 13.72 1.52 -11.30
C PHE A 17 15.16 0.97 -11.24
N VAL A 18 15.74 0.62 -12.40
CA VAL A 18 17.09 0.04 -12.44
C VAL A 18 18.13 1.03 -11.94
N VAL A 19 18.03 2.32 -12.32
CA VAL A 19 18.94 3.36 -11.83
C VAL A 19 18.84 3.51 -10.29
N ALA A 20 17.60 3.56 -9.76
CA ALA A 20 17.38 3.63 -8.31
C ALA A 20 17.88 2.37 -7.60
N ALA A 21 17.55 1.18 -8.11
CA ALA A 21 18.01 -0.08 -7.53
C ALA A 21 19.53 -0.20 -7.54
N PHE A 22 20.19 0.20 -8.65
CA PHE A 22 21.65 0.24 -8.72
C PHE A 22 22.22 1.20 -7.69
N THR A 23 21.70 2.42 -7.58
CA THR A 23 22.14 3.41 -6.59
C THR A 23 22.04 2.86 -5.18
N TYR A 24 20.87 2.38 -4.78
CA TYR A 24 20.61 1.95 -3.40
C TYR A 24 21.33 0.65 -3.03
N LEU A 25 21.36 -0.35 -3.93
CA LEU A 25 22.04 -1.62 -3.66
C LEU A 25 23.55 -1.49 -3.56
N ASN A 26 24.17 -0.51 -4.26
CA ASN A 26 25.62 -0.25 -4.14
C ASN A 26 25.99 0.59 -2.92
N THR A 27 25.01 1.24 -2.30
CA THR A 27 25.23 2.10 -1.13
C THR A 27 24.49 1.58 0.11
N VAL A 28 23.93 0.36 0.03
CA VAL A 28 23.19 -0.26 1.13
C VAL A 28 24.08 -0.41 2.36
N GLU A 29 23.54 -0.09 3.54
CA GLU A 29 24.22 -0.31 4.81
C GLU A 29 24.53 -1.81 4.99
N PRO A 30 25.79 -2.20 5.22
CA PRO A 30 26.16 -3.63 5.33
C PRO A 30 25.71 -4.26 6.65
N THR A 31 25.42 -3.43 7.67
CA THR A 31 25.09 -3.85 9.02
C THR A 31 23.80 -3.18 9.51
N ALA A 32 23.67 -2.97 10.80
CA ALA A 32 22.57 -2.21 11.38
C ALA A 32 22.95 -0.72 11.46
N SER A 33 22.04 0.14 11.03
CA SER A 33 22.09 1.59 11.20
C SER A 33 21.61 2.00 12.60
N PHE A 34 21.21 3.26 12.80
CA PHE A 34 20.71 3.79 14.05
C PHE A 34 19.20 3.58 14.21
N TRP A 35 18.64 4.06 15.32
CA TRP A 35 17.20 4.07 15.66
C TRP A 35 16.64 2.66 15.75
N ASP A 36 15.52 2.40 15.10
CA ASP A 36 14.77 1.15 15.14
C ASP A 36 15.33 0.07 14.19
N CYS A 37 16.28 0.42 13.32
CA CYS A 37 16.88 -0.48 12.33
C CYS A 37 17.41 -1.79 12.94
N PRO A 38 18.19 -1.79 14.04
CA PRO A 38 18.64 -3.03 14.69
C PRO A 38 17.48 -3.89 15.20
N GLU A 39 16.42 -3.27 15.71
CA GLU A 39 15.23 -3.98 16.18
C GLU A 39 14.52 -4.66 15.02
N PHE A 40 14.26 -3.96 13.93
CA PHE A 40 13.61 -4.54 12.74
C PHE A 40 14.41 -5.69 12.13
N ILE A 41 15.74 -5.57 12.07
CA ILE A 41 16.63 -6.65 11.63
C ILE A 41 16.50 -7.86 12.56
N THR A 42 16.52 -7.64 13.87
CA THR A 42 16.42 -8.69 14.88
C THR A 42 15.06 -9.39 14.83
N CYS A 43 13.97 -8.61 14.78
CA CYS A 43 12.61 -9.15 14.65
C CYS A 43 12.43 -9.96 13.37
N ALA A 44 12.94 -9.48 12.24
CA ALA A 44 12.93 -10.23 10.98
C ALA A 44 13.76 -11.51 11.07
N ALA A 45 14.96 -11.46 11.65
CA ALA A 45 15.87 -12.61 11.76
C ALA A 45 15.34 -13.70 12.70
N LYS A 46 14.69 -13.33 13.81
CA LYS A 46 14.14 -14.27 14.79
C LYS A 46 12.68 -14.64 14.56
N GLY A 47 11.94 -13.87 13.76
CA GLY A 47 10.50 -14.02 13.59
C GLY A 47 9.72 -13.51 14.81
N GLU A 48 10.23 -12.46 15.44
CA GLU A 48 9.64 -11.82 16.62
C GLU A 48 8.83 -10.59 16.25
N VAL A 49 8.04 -10.08 17.20
CA VAL A 49 7.25 -8.86 17.06
C VAL A 49 8.01 -7.71 17.71
N GLY A 50 8.17 -6.60 16.97
CA GLY A 50 8.82 -5.39 17.48
C GLY A 50 7.91 -4.55 18.38
N HIS A 51 8.40 -3.36 18.75
CA HIS A 51 7.65 -2.38 19.53
C HIS A 51 6.32 -2.01 18.85
N PRO A 52 5.30 -1.54 19.60
CA PRO A 52 4.01 -1.13 19.01
C PRO A 52 4.19 -0.07 17.91
N PRO A 53 3.52 -0.23 16.75
CA PRO A 53 2.41 -1.12 16.42
C PRO A 53 2.78 -2.54 15.96
N GLY A 54 4.05 -2.95 15.99
CA GLY A 54 4.46 -4.32 15.72
C GLY A 54 4.94 -4.60 14.30
N ASN A 55 4.66 -3.75 13.31
CA ASN A 55 5.13 -3.78 11.91
C ASN A 55 5.21 -5.19 11.28
N THR A 56 4.17 -6.00 11.51
CA THR A 56 4.19 -7.45 11.24
C THR A 56 4.46 -7.78 9.78
N PHE A 57 3.87 -7.03 8.84
CA PHE A 57 4.08 -7.29 7.41
C PHE A 57 5.49 -6.90 6.96
N PHE A 58 6.08 -5.87 7.57
CA PHE A 58 7.49 -5.53 7.37
C PHE A 58 8.38 -6.68 7.86
N ASN A 59 8.19 -7.14 9.10
CA ASN A 59 9.00 -8.20 9.71
C ASN A 59 8.89 -9.54 8.95
N LEU A 60 7.69 -9.94 8.51
CA LEU A 60 7.50 -11.14 7.69
C LEU A 60 8.20 -11.04 6.34
N THR A 61 8.15 -9.88 5.70
CA THR A 61 8.86 -9.65 4.43
C THR A 61 10.37 -9.63 4.67
N GLY A 62 10.83 -8.98 5.74
CA GLY A 62 12.23 -9.01 6.16
C GLY A 62 12.72 -10.43 6.43
N ARG A 63 11.93 -11.26 7.11
CA ARG A 63 12.22 -12.69 7.32
C ARG A 63 12.40 -13.45 6.01
N PHE A 64 11.56 -13.18 5.02
CA PHE A 64 11.73 -13.76 3.68
C PHE A 64 13.08 -13.39 3.07
N PHE A 65 13.51 -12.14 3.20
CA PHE A 65 14.82 -11.70 2.70
C PHE A 65 15.99 -12.28 3.49
N VAL A 66 15.88 -12.45 4.80
CA VAL A 66 16.91 -13.11 5.64
C VAL A 66 17.22 -14.53 5.18
N ASN A 67 16.25 -15.25 4.57
CA ASN A 67 16.53 -16.58 4.04
C ASN A 67 17.59 -16.59 2.93
N PHE A 68 17.79 -15.48 2.23
CA PHE A 68 18.86 -15.36 1.22
C PHE A 68 20.27 -15.26 1.85
N ALA A 69 20.38 -15.07 3.17
CA ALA A 69 21.64 -15.15 3.89
C ALA A 69 22.18 -16.59 4.02
N GLY A 70 21.44 -17.60 3.57
CA GLY A 70 21.90 -18.99 3.57
C GLY A 70 22.18 -19.56 4.97
N GLY A 71 21.56 -19.00 6.02
CA GLY A 71 21.77 -19.42 7.43
C GLY A 71 22.85 -18.59 8.16
N ASP A 72 23.57 -17.71 7.48
CA ASP A 72 24.51 -16.80 8.11
C ASP A 72 23.79 -15.58 8.68
N LEU A 73 23.48 -15.60 9.98
CA LEU A 73 22.80 -14.51 10.67
C LEU A 73 23.59 -13.21 10.71
N ALA A 74 24.92 -13.24 10.51
CA ALA A 74 25.73 -12.02 10.42
C ALA A 74 25.35 -11.19 9.18
N GLN A 75 24.80 -11.80 8.15
CA GLN A 75 24.31 -11.13 6.95
C GLN A 75 22.83 -10.73 7.02
N ALA A 76 22.12 -10.99 8.11
CA ALA A 76 20.68 -10.67 8.22
C ALA A 76 20.44 -9.18 8.00
N GLY A 77 21.26 -8.30 8.59
CA GLY A 77 21.18 -6.85 8.39
C GLY A 77 21.25 -6.45 6.92
N LEU A 78 22.28 -6.94 6.22
CA LEU A 78 22.48 -6.67 4.80
C LEU A 78 21.26 -7.06 3.95
N TRP A 79 20.62 -8.21 4.23
CA TRP A 79 19.48 -8.67 3.43
C TRP A 79 18.20 -7.90 3.73
N VAL A 80 17.97 -7.46 4.98
CA VAL A 80 16.81 -6.60 5.31
C VAL A 80 17.03 -5.19 4.73
N ASN A 81 18.25 -4.66 4.77
CA ASN A 81 18.61 -3.38 4.11
C ASN A 81 18.41 -3.47 2.59
N ARG A 82 18.79 -4.57 1.94
CA ARG A 82 18.52 -4.83 0.51
C ARG A 82 17.03 -4.88 0.19
N MET A 83 16.21 -5.40 1.08
CA MET A 83 14.76 -5.34 0.96
C MET A 83 14.29 -3.88 0.85
N SER A 84 14.74 -3.01 1.76
CA SER A 84 14.43 -1.57 1.74
C SER A 84 14.87 -0.92 0.44
N ALA A 85 16.09 -1.22 -0.04
CA ALA A 85 16.61 -0.73 -1.31
C ALA A 85 15.72 -1.10 -2.51
N LEU A 86 15.26 -2.35 -2.59
CA LEU A 86 14.39 -2.81 -3.68
C LEU A 86 12.99 -2.21 -3.61
N PHE A 87 12.40 -2.08 -2.42
CA PHE A 87 11.10 -1.40 -2.27
C PHE A 87 11.21 0.08 -2.60
N SER A 88 12.29 0.75 -2.20
CA SER A 88 12.52 2.14 -2.57
C SER A 88 12.66 2.32 -4.09
N ALA A 89 13.38 1.43 -4.77
CA ALA A 89 13.43 1.44 -6.23
C ALA A 89 12.03 1.22 -6.86
N GLY A 90 11.21 0.34 -6.27
CA GLY A 90 9.82 0.16 -6.64
C GLY A 90 8.97 1.42 -6.44
N ALA A 91 9.23 2.19 -5.38
CA ALA A 91 8.57 3.49 -5.18
C ALA A 91 8.91 4.47 -6.30
N ILE A 92 10.18 4.52 -6.75
CA ILE A 92 10.61 5.35 -7.89
C ILE A 92 9.91 4.95 -9.18
N LEU A 93 9.72 3.65 -9.45
CA LEU A 93 8.96 3.15 -10.61
C LEU A 93 7.52 3.70 -10.61
N PHE A 94 6.79 3.54 -9.49
CA PHE A 94 5.42 4.00 -9.40
C PHE A 94 5.31 5.53 -9.36
N LEU A 95 6.30 6.22 -8.79
CA LEU A 95 6.40 7.68 -8.84
C LEU A 95 6.55 8.16 -10.29
N PHE A 96 7.45 7.56 -11.09
CA PHE A 96 7.60 7.85 -12.51
C PHE A 96 6.25 7.72 -13.24
N TRP A 97 5.57 6.58 -13.08
CA TRP A 97 4.29 6.35 -13.74
C TRP A 97 3.18 7.29 -13.24
N THR A 98 3.22 7.71 -11.98
CA THR A 98 2.29 8.69 -11.42
C THR A 98 2.52 10.07 -12.05
N ILE A 99 3.77 10.53 -12.10
CA ILE A 99 4.14 11.81 -12.71
C ILE A 99 3.73 11.82 -14.19
N THR A 100 4.07 10.79 -14.96
CA THR A 100 3.72 10.71 -16.38
C THR A 100 2.20 10.68 -16.60
N ALA A 101 1.44 10.02 -15.73
CA ALA A 101 -0.03 9.99 -15.80
C ALA A 101 -0.63 11.37 -15.54
N LEU A 102 -0.15 12.10 -14.55
CA LEU A 102 -0.60 13.45 -14.22
C LEU A 102 -0.19 14.47 -15.29
N THR A 103 1.09 14.45 -15.71
CA THR A 103 1.61 15.33 -16.77
C THR A 103 0.85 15.13 -18.07
N LYS A 104 0.51 13.88 -18.42
CA LYS A 104 -0.30 13.58 -19.59
C LYS A 104 -1.66 14.27 -19.55
N LYS A 105 -2.34 14.32 -18.39
CA LYS A 105 -3.62 15.01 -18.25
C LYS A 105 -3.51 16.50 -18.53
N VAL A 106 -2.41 17.12 -18.13
CA VAL A 106 -2.15 18.55 -18.34
C VAL A 106 -1.76 18.81 -19.78
N VAL A 107 -0.73 18.12 -20.30
CA VAL A 107 -0.14 18.35 -21.63
C VAL A 107 -1.11 18.00 -22.76
N CYS A 108 -1.92 16.95 -22.57
CA CYS A 108 -2.87 16.49 -23.58
C CYS A 108 -4.31 16.98 -23.33
N ARG A 109 -4.51 18.01 -22.48
CA ARG A 109 -5.84 18.51 -22.09
C ARG A 109 -6.70 18.91 -23.30
N ASN A 110 -6.07 19.52 -24.32
CA ASN A 110 -6.77 20.02 -25.49
C ASN A 110 -6.88 19.01 -26.64
N ASN A 111 -6.32 17.81 -26.49
CA ASN A 111 -6.41 16.77 -27.49
C ASN A 111 -7.83 16.18 -27.51
N LYS A 112 -8.46 16.12 -28.70
CA LYS A 112 -9.81 15.55 -28.88
C LYS A 112 -9.83 14.03 -28.73
N SER A 113 -8.72 13.38 -29.07
CA SER A 113 -8.54 11.93 -28.99
C SER A 113 -7.17 11.59 -28.39
N ALA A 114 -7.10 10.43 -27.78
CA ALA A 114 -5.81 9.88 -27.34
C ALA A 114 -4.80 9.66 -28.49
N ASN A 115 -5.28 9.54 -29.73
CA ASN A 115 -4.44 9.39 -30.92
C ASN A 115 -3.84 10.71 -31.42
N ASP A 116 -4.33 11.86 -30.94
CA ASP A 116 -3.87 13.19 -31.33
C ASP A 116 -2.57 13.62 -30.61
N MET A 117 -2.01 12.72 -29.79
CA MET A 117 -0.75 12.97 -29.08
C MET A 117 0.39 13.20 -30.08
N THR A 118 1.12 14.31 -29.91
CA THR A 118 2.32 14.61 -30.69
C THR A 118 3.58 14.03 -30.04
N TRP A 119 4.67 13.89 -30.83
CA TRP A 119 5.97 13.47 -30.29
C TRP A 119 6.51 14.47 -29.24
N SER A 120 6.34 15.76 -29.46
CA SER A 120 6.74 16.78 -28.47
C SER A 120 6.02 16.57 -27.14
N GLN A 121 4.71 16.34 -27.17
CA GLN A 121 3.93 16.04 -25.95
C GLN A 121 4.42 14.73 -25.27
N ALA A 122 4.68 13.67 -26.06
CA ALA A 122 5.18 12.42 -25.52
C ALA A 122 6.54 12.58 -24.84
N ILE A 123 7.49 13.30 -25.48
CA ILE A 123 8.81 13.60 -24.92
C ILE A 123 8.67 14.43 -23.64
N THR A 124 7.87 15.50 -23.63
CA THR A 124 7.63 16.32 -22.45
C THR A 124 7.12 15.49 -21.27
N ILE A 125 6.18 14.58 -21.50
CA ILE A 125 5.63 13.71 -20.44
C ILE A 125 6.70 12.77 -19.90
N LEU A 126 7.46 12.11 -20.79
CA LEU A 126 8.48 11.13 -20.39
C LEU A 126 9.63 11.81 -19.63
N LEU A 127 10.10 12.97 -20.11
CA LEU A 127 11.18 13.70 -19.45
C LEU A 127 10.72 14.26 -18.10
N SER A 128 9.51 14.80 -17.99
CA SER A 128 8.96 15.22 -16.68
C SER A 128 8.94 14.07 -15.67
N GLY A 129 8.51 12.88 -16.11
CA GLY A 129 8.55 11.68 -15.27
C GLY A 129 9.97 11.31 -14.83
N MET A 130 10.92 11.34 -15.78
CA MET A 130 12.32 10.96 -15.50
C MET A 130 12.99 11.95 -14.57
N VAL A 131 12.84 13.26 -14.81
CA VAL A 131 13.41 14.29 -13.92
C VAL A 131 12.85 14.15 -12.51
N GLY A 132 11.53 14.06 -12.35
CA GLY A 132 10.92 13.93 -11.02
C GLY A 132 11.34 12.64 -10.30
N ALA A 133 11.39 11.51 -11.00
CA ALA A 133 11.82 10.24 -10.44
C ALA A 133 13.30 10.27 -10.02
N LEU A 134 14.19 10.77 -10.86
CA LEU A 134 15.64 10.81 -10.57
C LEU A 134 16.00 11.83 -9.49
N VAL A 135 15.37 13.01 -9.47
CA VAL A 135 15.54 13.98 -8.38
C VAL A 135 15.16 13.35 -7.04
N TYR A 136 14.05 12.60 -7.00
CA TYR A 136 13.63 11.93 -5.78
C TYR A 136 14.57 10.75 -5.42
N THR A 137 15.07 10.02 -6.42
CA THR A 137 16.05 8.94 -6.21
C THR A 137 17.28 9.41 -5.43
N TRP A 138 17.79 10.60 -5.73
CA TRP A 138 19.01 11.14 -5.13
C TRP A 138 18.74 12.23 -4.08
N SER A 139 17.50 12.37 -3.60
CA SER A 139 17.24 13.23 -2.45
C SER A 139 17.76 12.58 -1.17
N ASP A 140 18.47 13.33 -0.32
CA ASP A 140 19.13 12.84 0.88
C ASP A 140 18.20 12.02 1.78
N THR A 141 17.05 12.56 2.13
CA THR A 141 16.10 11.91 3.05
C THR A 141 15.59 10.58 2.51
N PHE A 142 15.26 10.51 1.20
CA PHE A 142 14.76 9.28 0.63
C PHE A 142 15.87 8.24 0.44
N TRP A 143 17.06 8.68 0.03
CA TRP A 143 18.21 7.79 -0.13
C TRP A 143 18.62 7.20 1.21
N PHE A 144 18.68 8.01 2.27
CA PHE A 144 18.97 7.52 3.62
C PHE A 144 18.00 6.39 4.02
N SER A 145 16.70 6.61 3.91
CA SER A 145 15.70 5.58 4.22
C SER A 145 15.73 4.37 3.27
N ALA A 146 16.26 4.53 2.07
CA ALA A 146 16.31 3.45 1.09
C ALA A 146 17.39 2.41 1.38
N VAL A 147 18.45 2.79 2.12
CA VAL A 147 19.64 1.94 2.31
C VAL A 147 19.69 1.24 3.66
N GLU A 148 18.70 1.45 4.52
CA GLU A 148 18.60 0.88 5.86
C GLU A 148 17.29 0.15 6.11
N ALA A 149 17.25 -0.73 7.12
CA ALA A 149 16.10 -1.56 7.48
C ALA A 149 15.07 -0.75 8.28
N GLU A 150 14.46 0.25 7.61
CA GLU A 150 13.42 1.07 8.18
C GLU A 150 12.09 0.92 7.43
N VAL A 151 11.00 1.06 8.16
CA VAL A 151 9.63 0.90 7.61
C VAL A 151 9.30 1.93 6.52
N TYR A 152 10.00 3.07 6.49
CA TYR A 152 9.71 4.18 5.57
C TYR A 152 9.94 3.83 4.11
N ALA A 153 10.96 3.02 3.79
CA ALA A 153 11.23 2.53 2.44
C ALA A 153 10.03 1.74 1.88
N PHE A 154 9.57 0.76 2.65
CA PHE A 154 8.44 -0.09 2.25
C PHE A 154 7.11 0.69 2.28
N SER A 155 6.90 1.56 3.26
CA SER A 155 5.73 2.44 3.32
C SER A 155 5.65 3.38 2.12
N SER A 156 6.78 3.95 1.69
CA SER A 156 6.86 4.80 0.50
C SER A 156 6.50 4.04 -0.78
N PHE A 157 6.94 2.79 -0.90
CA PHE A 157 6.53 1.91 -2.00
C PHE A 157 5.01 1.68 -2.00
N MET A 158 4.41 1.33 -0.84
CA MET A 158 2.98 1.14 -0.73
C MET A 158 2.21 2.42 -1.08
N THR A 159 2.69 3.58 -0.63
CA THR A 159 2.13 4.89 -0.95
C THR A 159 2.16 5.17 -2.46
N ALA A 160 3.32 4.99 -3.10
CA ALA A 160 3.47 5.21 -4.54
C ALA A 160 2.60 4.24 -5.36
N LEU A 161 2.51 2.97 -4.95
CA LEU A 161 1.62 1.98 -5.54
C LEU A 161 0.14 2.37 -5.43
N VAL A 162 -0.30 2.84 -4.25
CA VAL A 162 -1.68 3.30 -4.02
C VAL A 162 -2.01 4.49 -4.91
N PHE A 163 -1.13 5.50 -5.01
CA PHE A 163 -1.33 6.64 -5.91
C PHE A 163 -1.41 6.22 -7.37
N TRP A 164 -0.55 5.33 -7.81
CA TRP A 164 -0.61 4.80 -9.17
C TRP A 164 -1.90 4.02 -9.44
N LEU A 165 -2.35 3.18 -8.50
CA LEU A 165 -3.58 2.41 -8.63
C LEU A 165 -4.82 3.28 -8.68
N ILE A 166 -4.92 4.35 -7.88
CA ILE A 166 -6.09 5.24 -7.91
C ILE A 166 -6.15 6.01 -9.24
N LEU A 167 -5.03 6.40 -9.83
CA LEU A 167 -4.98 7.01 -11.16
C LEU A 167 -5.35 6.00 -12.26
N LYS A 168 -4.96 4.73 -12.12
CA LYS A 168 -5.42 3.65 -13.01
C LYS A 168 -6.92 3.45 -12.92
N TRP A 169 -7.48 3.41 -11.72
CA TRP A 169 -8.92 3.33 -11.52
C TRP A 169 -9.65 4.54 -12.13
N GLU A 170 -9.13 5.74 -11.90
CA GLU A 170 -9.74 6.97 -12.41
C GLU A 170 -9.80 6.98 -13.95
N SER A 171 -8.76 6.47 -14.61
CA SER A 171 -8.68 6.39 -16.08
C SER A 171 -9.54 5.30 -16.73
N ARG A 172 -10.16 4.40 -15.94
CA ARG A 172 -11.03 3.34 -16.45
C ARG A 172 -12.50 3.78 -16.51
N SER A 173 -13.25 3.18 -17.42
CA SER A 173 -14.72 3.35 -17.48
C SER A 173 -15.37 2.83 -16.17
N ALA A 174 -16.54 3.36 -15.84
CA ALA A 174 -17.33 2.84 -14.73
C ALA A 174 -17.81 1.41 -15.06
N GLY A 175 -17.70 0.48 -14.10
CA GLY A 175 -18.14 -0.90 -14.24
C GLY A 175 -17.26 -1.87 -13.44
N VAL A 176 -17.50 -3.16 -13.62
CA VAL A 176 -16.84 -4.26 -12.89
C VAL A 176 -15.32 -4.20 -12.96
N GLU A 177 -14.76 -3.82 -14.10
CA GLU A 177 -13.30 -3.66 -14.25
C GLU A 177 -12.73 -2.51 -13.38
N GLY A 178 -13.47 -1.41 -13.23
CA GLY A 178 -13.07 -0.31 -12.33
C GLY A 178 -13.14 -0.72 -10.86
N ASP A 179 -14.19 -1.45 -10.47
CA ASP A 179 -14.41 -1.85 -9.08
C ASP A 179 -13.29 -2.77 -8.53
N ARG A 180 -12.68 -3.59 -9.39
CA ARG A 180 -11.51 -4.42 -9.01
C ARG A 180 -10.33 -3.60 -8.49
N TYR A 181 -10.10 -2.41 -9.05
CA TYR A 181 -9.03 -1.52 -8.56
C TYR A 181 -9.34 -0.96 -7.18
N ILE A 182 -10.62 -0.67 -6.86
CA ILE A 182 -11.00 -0.21 -5.51
C ILE A 182 -10.79 -1.31 -4.47
N ILE A 183 -11.15 -2.56 -4.80
CA ILE A 183 -10.92 -3.71 -3.92
C ILE A 183 -9.41 -3.91 -3.70
N LEU A 184 -8.62 -3.84 -4.77
CA LEU A 184 -7.16 -3.95 -4.68
C LEU A 184 -6.56 -2.81 -3.85
N LEU A 185 -7.04 -1.56 -4.03
CA LEU A 185 -6.62 -0.42 -3.21
C LEU A 185 -6.90 -0.65 -1.73
N ALA A 186 -8.11 -1.11 -1.38
CA ALA A 186 -8.47 -1.42 -0.01
C ALA A 186 -7.55 -2.48 0.59
N TYR A 187 -7.23 -3.54 -0.18
CA TYR A 187 -6.31 -4.60 0.24
C TYR A 187 -4.89 -4.09 0.47
N ILE A 188 -4.34 -3.31 -0.45
CA ILE A 188 -2.98 -2.73 -0.33
C ILE A 188 -2.91 -1.78 0.87
N ILE A 189 -3.95 -0.97 1.12
CA ILE A 189 -4.02 -0.11 2.30
C ILE A 189 -4.03 -0.96 3.57
N GLY A 190 -4.80 -2.04 3.61
CA GLY A 190 -4.81 -2.98 4.72
C GLY A 190 -3.43 -3.60 4.99
N LEU A 191 -2.75 -4.11 3.96
CA LEU A 191 -1.39 -4.64 4.08
C LEU A 191 -0.40 -3.56 4.57
N SER A 192 -0.57 -2.33 4.11
CA SER A 192 0.33 -1.23 4.47
C SER A 192 0.25 -0.85 5.95
N ILE A 193 -0.87 -1.11 6.62
CA ILE A 193 -1.01 -0.93 8.07
C ILE A 193 -0.02 -1.81 8.83
N GLY A 194 0.23 -3.03 8.35
CA GLY A 194 1.25 -3.92 8.91
C GLY A 194 2.70 -3.56 8.54
N VAL A 195 2.90 -2.50 7.73
CA VAL A 195 4.20 -1.88 7.51
C VAL A 195 4.30 -0.61 8.33
N HIS A 196 3.42 0.37 8.07
CA HIS A 196 3.39 1.65 8.77
C HIS A 196 2.07 2.38 8.53
N LEU A 197 1.54 3.06 9.55
CA LEU A 197 0.26 3.77 9.48
C LEU A 197 0.28 5.01 8.55
N LEU A 198 1.46 5.49 8.15
CA LEU A 198 1.63 6.66 7.30
C LEU A 198 0.84 6.56 5.98
N ASN A 199 0.67 5.35 5.44
CA ASN A 199 -0.07 5.16 4.19
C ASN A 199 -1.57 5.52 4.29
N LEU A 200 -2.14 5.58 5.49
CA LEU A 200 -3.51 6.07 5.69
C LEU A 200 -3.68 7.53 5.25
N LEU A 201 -2.60 8.31 5.20
CA LEU A 201 -2.61 9.67 4.66
C LEU A 201 -2.92 9.75 3.16
N CYS A 202 -2.91 8.62 2.43
CA CYS A 202 -3.39 8.55 1.06
C CYS A 202 -4.93 8.64 0.95
N ILE A 203 -5.67 8.35 2.03
CA ILE A 203 -7.13 8.28 2.02
C ILE A 203 -7.79 9.59 1.53
N PRO A 204 -7.37 10.79 1.97
CA PRO A 204 -7.92 12.03 1.44
C PRO A 204 -7.78 12.15 -0.09
N ALA A 205 -6.61 11.81 -0.63
CA ALA A 205 -6.40 11.83 -2.07
C ALA A 205 -7.31 10.83 -2.81
N ILE A 206 -7.46 9.62 -2.28
CA ILE A 206 -8.34 8.59 -2.84
C ILE A 206 -9.79 9.06 -2.84
N VAL A 207 -10.27 9.60 -1.71
CA VAL A 207 -11.64 10.11 -1.56
C VAL A 207 -11.90 11.27 -2.52
N LEU A 208 -10.95 12.20 -2.68
CA LEU A 208 -11.07 13.31 -3.63
C LEU A 208 -11.10 12.82 -5.08
N VAL A 209 -10.20 11.92 -5.49
CA VAL A 209 -10.20 11.35 -6.84
C VAL A 209 -11.50 10.61 -7.11
N TYR A 210 -12.00 9.86 -6.13
CA TYR A 210 -13.31 9.19 -6.23
C TYR A 210 -14.45 10.21 -6.39
N TYR A 211 -14.47 11.25 -5.57
CA TYR A 211 -15.48 12.31 -5.59
C TYR A 211 -15.52 13.03 -6.95
N PHE A 212 -14.38 13.52 -7.43
CA PHE A 212 -14.30 14.24 -8.72
C PHE A 212 -14.65 13.34 -9.91
N LYS A 213 -14.27 12.07 -9.89
CA LYS A 213 -14.70 11.13 -10.96
C LYS A 213 -16.20 10.92 -10.99
N LYS A 214 -16.87 10.92 -9.82
CA LYS A 214 -18.33 10.72 -9.74
C LYS A 214 -19.12 12.01 -9.94
N LYS A 215 -18.54 13.17 -9.68
CA LYS A 215 -19.16 14.50 -9.81
C LYS A 215 -18.24 15.44 -10.60
N PRO A 216 -18.30 15.43 -11.94
CA PRO A 216 -17.46 16.30 -12.80
C PRO A 216 -17.65 17.80 -12.53
N ASN A 217 -18.87 18.21 -12.14
CA ASN A 217 -19.21 19.59 -11.76
C ASN A 217 -19.19 19.74 -10.23
N ALA A 218 -18.03 19.43 -9.62
CA ALA A 218 -17.87 19.51 -8.19
C ALA A 218 -17.86 20.94 -7.68
N GLU A 219 -18.63 21.20 -6.62
CA GLU A 219 -18.66 22.47 -5.90
C GLU A 219 -17.71 22.45 -4.71
N LEU A 220 -17.30 23.64 -4.23
CA LEU A 220 -16.43 23.79 -3.07
C LEU A 220 -17.00 23.09 -1.82
N LYS A 221 -18.30 23.24 -1.55
CA LYS A 221 -18.98 22.60 -0.41
C LYS A 221 -18.86 21.07 -0.46
N GLY A 222 -19.04 20.48 -1.63
CA GLY A 222 -18.91 19.04 -1.80
C GLY A 222 -17.46 18.56 -1.68
N THR A 223 -16.50 19.33 -2.16
CA THR A 223 -15.07 19.05 -2.00
C THR A 223 -14.65 19.08 -0.53
N LEU A 224 -15.09 20.10 0.23
CA LEU A 224 -14.87 20.18 1.67
C LEU A 224 -15.54 19.01 2.42
N GLY A 225 -16.77 18.66 2.03
CA GLY A 225 -17.45 17.47 2.57
C GLY A 225 -16.69 16.18 2.32
N ALA A 226 -16.11 16.00 1.14
CA ALA A 226 -15.27 14.83 0.82
C ALA A 226 -13.98 14.79 1.67
N LEU A 227 -13.34 15.93 1.89
CA LEU A 227 -12.17 16.03 2.79
C LEU A 227 -12.54 15.71 4.24
N ILE A 228 -13.62 16.27 4.77
CA ILE A 228 -14.10 15.97 6.12
C ILE A 228 -14.42 14.47 6.25
N LEU A 229 -15.10 13.88 5.27
CA LEU A 229 -15.38 12.45 5.23
C LEU A 229 -14.09 11.62 5.28
N SER A 230 -13.03 12.04 4.58
CA SER A 230 -11.75 11.33 4.59
C SER A 230 -11.08 11.32 5.97
N VAL A 231 -11.19 12.42 6.73
CA VAL A 231 -10.70 12.49 8.11
C VAL A 231 -11.49 11.54 9.01
N PHE A 232 -12.82 11.49 8.87
CA PHE A 232 -13.63 10.52 9.60
C PHE A 232 -13.29 9.06 9.27
N ILE A 233 -13.00 8.77 7.99
CA ILE A 233 -12.55 7.41 7.58
C ILE A 233 -11.23 7.05 8.26
N ILE A 234 -10.24 7.95 8.26
CA ILE A 234 -8.96 7.74 8.93
C ILE A 234 -9.17 7.51 10.42
N ALA A 235 -9.93 8.39 11.09
CA ALA A 235 -10.23 8.27 12.51
C ALA A 235 -10.94 6.94 12.83
N PHE A 236 -11.91 6.53 12.01
CA PHE A 236 -12.59 5.24 12.17
C PHE A 236 -11.64 4.05 12.02
N ILE A 237 -10.70 4.09 11.06
CA ILE A 237 -9.69 3.04 10.91
C ILE A 237 -8.79 2.99 12.15
N LEU A 238 -8.22 4.14 12.57
CA LEU A 238 -7.25 4.21 13.66
C LEU A 238 -7.86 3.87 15.03
N TYR A 239 -9.04 4.37 15.33
CA TYR A 239 -9.64 4.28 16.66
C TYR A 239 -10.78 3.26 16.76
N GLY A 240 -11.39 2.91 15.63
CA GLY A 240 -12.51 1.95 15.56
C GLY A 240 -12.09 0.57 15.05
N MET A 241 -11.55 0.51 13.83
CA MET A 241 -11.27 -0.78 13.20
C MET A 241 -10.08 -1.51 13.82
N ILE A 242 -8.92 -0.86 13.90
CA ILE A 242 -7.68 -1.49 14.41
C ILE A 242 -7.87 -2.02 15.83
N PRO A 243 -8.19 -1.18 16.83
CA PRO A 243 -8.36 -1.68 18.20
C PRO A 243 -9.65 -2.50 18.37
N GLY A 244 -10.71 -2.17 17.65
CA GLY A 244 -11.99 -2.87 17.74
C GLY A 244 -11.91 -4.32 17.28
N PHE A 245 -11.19 -4.59 16.21
CA PHE A 245 -11.00 -5.94 15.68
C PHE A 245 -10.27 -6.85 16.69
N ILE A 246 -9.20 -6.35 17.29
CA ILE A 246 -8.42 -7.08 18.30
C ILE A 246 -9.24 -7.28 19.59
N LYS A 247 -9.89 -6.20 20.05
CA LYS A 247 -10.71 -6.23 21.27
C LYS A 247 -11.87 -7.23 21.16
N LEU A 248 -12.50 -7.30 19.98
CA LEU A 248 -13.59 -8.25 19.73
C LEU A 248 -13.09 -9.69 19.74
N ALA A 249 -11.92 -9.96 19.12
CA ALA A 249 -11.28 -11.28 19.19
C ALA A 249 -11.02 -11.71 20.63
N GLY A 250 -10.45 -10.80 21.45
CA GLY A 250 -10.20 -11.05 22.88
C GLY A 250 -11.48 -11.30 23.68
N GLN A 251 -12.55 -10.55 23.42
CA GLN A 251 -13.84 -10.77 24.11
C GLN A 251 -14.47 -12.12 23.76
N ILE A 252 -14.38 -12.55 22.48
CA ILE A 252 -14.87 -13.85 22.05
C ILE A 252 -14.03 -14.96 22.68
N GLU A 253 -12.70 -14.79 22.78
CA GLU A 253 -11.82 -15.74 23.46
C GLU A 253 -12.19 -15.87 24.95
N LEU A 254 -12.32 -14.76 25.66
CA LEU A 254 -12.72 -14.76 27.07
C LEU A 254 -14.08 -15.45 27.29
N PHE A 255 -15.04 -15.22 26.42
CA PHE A 255 -16.33 -15.88 26.48
C PHE A 255 -16.20 -17.39 26.22
N ALA A 256 -15.42 -17.82 25.21
CA ALA A 256 -15.23 -19.23 24.92
C ALA A 256 -14.54 -19.96 26.08
N VAL A 257 -13.48 -19.40 26.65
CA VAL A 257 -12.70 -20.05 27.74
C VAL A 257 -13.44 -19.96 29.05
N ASN A 258 -13.85 -18.76 29.50
CA ASN A 258 -14.41 -18.56 30.82
C ASN A 258 -15.93 -18.84 30.89
N GLY A 259 -16.66 -18.64 29.79
CA GLY A 259 -18.10 -18.87 29.75
C GLY A 259 -18.48 -20.29 29.34
N LEU A 260 -17.78 -20.86 28.37
CA LEU A 260 -18.09 -22.17 27.78
C LEU A 260 -17.11 -23.29 28.22
N GLY A 261 -16.04 -22.96 28.94
CA GLY A 261 -15.01 -23.93 29.35
C GLY A 261 -14.18 -24.53 28.20
N CYS A 262 -14.11 -23.83 27.07
CA CYS A 262 -13.34 -24.29 25.92
C CYS A 262 -11.81 -24.16 26.17
N PRO A 263 -10.97 -24.94 25.48
CA PRO A 263 -9.51 -24.75 25.51
C PRO A 263 -9.08 -23.35 25.05
N PHE A 264 -7.91 -22.88 25.51
CA PHE A 264 -7.31 -21.62 25.05
C PHE A 264 -7.18 -21.56 23.53
N ASN A 265 -7.33 -20.38 22.98
CA ASN A 265 -7.34 -20.03 21.54
C ASN A 265 -8.58 -20.49 20.76
N THR A 266 -9.56 -21.17 21.35
CA THR A 266 -10.77 -21.63 20.65
C THR A 266 -11.59 -20.45 20.12
N GLY A 267 -11.82 -19.42 20.91
CA GLY A 267 -12.59 -18.25 20.52
C GLY A 267 -11.88 -17.43 19.45
N THR A 268 -10.57 -17.25 19.56
CA THR A 268 -9.74 -16.53 18.60
C THR A 268 -9.72 -17.25 17.24
N VAL A 269 -9.54 -18.58 17.24
CA VAL A 269 -9.57 -19.40 16.02
C VAL A 269 -10.96 -19.36 15.37
N PHE A 270 -12.03 -19.48 16.17
CA PHE A 270 -13.40 -19.35 15.66
C PHE A 270 -13.64 -17.96 15.03
N TYR A 271 -13.23 -16.88 15.69
CA TYR A 271 -13.36 -15.52 15.19
C TYR A 271 -12.63 -15.34 13.86
N PHE A 272 -11.41 -15.84 13.77
CA PHE A 272 -10.63 -15.81 12.54
C PHE A 272 -11.36 -16.47 11.36
N PHE A 273 -11.81 -17.73 11.53
CA PHE A 273 -12.53 -18.44 10.48
C PHE A 273 -13.89 -17.82 10.17
N PHE A 274 -14.57 -17.25 11.15
CA PHE A 274 -15.82 -16.51 10.95
C PHE A 274 -15.60 -15.28 10.05
N VAL A 275 -14.56 -14.49 10.31
CA VAL A 275 -14.22 -13.34 9.48
C VAL A 275 -13.84 -13.77 8.06
N LEU A 276 -13.04 -14.82 7.91
CA LEU A 276 -12.71 -15.37 6.59
C LEU A 276 -13.96 -15.85 5.84
N ALA A 277 -14.90 -16.51 6.52
CA ALA A 277 -16.15 -16.98 5.93
C ALA A 277 -17.03 -15.80 5.46
N LEU A 278 -17.12 -14.72 6.26
CA LEU A 278 -17.84 -13.50 5.86
C LEU A 278 -17.23 -12.86 4.61
N LEU A 279 -15.91 -12.81 4.53
CA LEU A 279 -15.20 -12.27 3.37
C LEU A 279 -15.40 -13.14 2.13
N ALA A 280 -15.24 -14.46 2.27
CA ALA A 280 -15.47 -15.42 1.21
C ALA A 280 -16.91 -15.32 0.70
N PHE A 281 -17.88 -15.20 1.61
CA PHE A 281 -19.31 -14.99 1.27
C PHE A 281 -19.52 -13.67 0.51
N GLY A 282 -18.91 -12.58 0.96
CA GLY A 282 -18.98 -11.28 0.29
C GLY A 282 -18.38 -11.33 -1.13
N VAL A 283 -17.21 -11.95 -1.30
CA VAL A 283 -16.58 -12.16 -2.61
C VAL A 283 -17.46 -13.02 -3.50
N TRP A 284 -17.96 -14.16 -2.99
CA TRP A 284 -18.86 -15.05 -3.73
C TRP A 284 -20.14 -14.36 -4.18
N LYS A 285 -20.77 -13.58 -3.30
CA LYS A 285 -21.98 -12.81 -3.63
C LYS A 285 -21.71 -11.73 -4.67
N SER A 286 -20.56 -11.06 -4.62
CA SER A 286 -20.16 -10.05 -5.61
C SER A 286 -19.89 -10.66 -7.00
N TYR A 287 -19.45 -11.91 -7.05
CA TYR A 287 -19.23 -12.62 -8.32
C TYR A 287 -20.52 -13.07 -9.00
N LYS A 288 -21.56 -13.43 -8.22
CA LYS A 288 -22.82 -14.00 -8.76
C LYS A 288 -23.85 -12.96 -9.21
N LYS A 289 -23.72 -11.71 -8.83
CA LYS A 289 -24.65 -10.64 -9.23
C LYS A 289 -23.88 -9.51 -9.87
N ASP A 290 -24.40 -9.04 -11.01
CA ASP A 290 -24.11 -7.73 -11.58
C ASP A 290 -24.64 -6.66 -10.61
N THR A 291 -24.03 -6.59 -9.43
CA THR A 291 -24.54 -5.86 -8.29
C THR A 291 -24.09 -4.43 -8.32
N SER A 292 -25.00 -3.56 -8.70
CA SER A 292 -24.99 -2.13 -8.35
C SER A 292 -25.10 -1.88 -6.83
N ASP A 293 -25.04 -2.91 -5.98
CA ASP A 293 -25.24 -2.79 -4.54
C ASP A 293 -24.03 -2.15 -3.86
N ARG A 294 -24.19 -0.84 -3.61
CA ARG A 294 -23.19 0.05 -3.02
C ARG A 294 -22.76 -0.41 -1.61
N THR A 295 -23.70 -0.94 -0.84
CA THR A 295 -23.48 -1.37 0.55
C THR A 295 -22.58 -2.60 0.60
N LEU A 296 -22.80 -3.56 -0.30
CA LEU A 296 -21.97 -4.76 -0.37
C LEU A 296 -20.53 -4.45 -0.76
N ARG A 297 -20.30 -3.47 -1.66
CA ARG A 297 -18.94 -3.06 -2.05
C ARG A 297 -18.20 -2.37 -0.91
N ILE A 298 -18.89 -1.57 -0.11
CA ILE A 298 -18.31 -0.92 1.08
C ILE A 298 -17.95 -1.98 2.13
N LEU A 299 -18.82 -2.94 2.38
CA LEU A 299 -18.56 -4.03 3.32
C LEU A 299 -17.39 -4.92 2.86
N LEU A 300 -17.30 -5.21 1.55
CA LEU A 300 -16.17 -5.92 0.97
C LEU A 300 -14.87 -5.13 1.11
N ALA A 301 -14.89 -3.83 0.81
CA ALA A 301 -13.70 -2.99 0.95
C ALA A 301 -13.24 -2.94 2.41
N ALA A 302 -14.15 -2.76 3.37
CA ALA A 302 -13.84 -2.78 4.80
C ALA A 302 -13.28 -4.14 5.24
N GLY A 303 -13.91 -5.23 4.83
CA GLY A 303 -13.44 -6.58 5.15
C GLY A 303 -12.09 -6.92 4.54
N VAL A 304 -11.81 -6.46 3.31
CA VAL A 304 -10.52 -6.65 2.65
C VAL A 304 -9.43 -5.81 3.32
N VAL A 305 -9.74 -4.61 3.83
CA VAL A 305 -8.82 -3.84 4.68
C VAL A 305 -8.48 -4.65 5.94
N LEU A 306 -9.47 -5.24 6.60
CA LEU A 306 -9.25 -6.08 7.79
C LEU A 306 -8.41 -7.33 7.48
N CYS A 307 -8.59 -7.96 6.32
CA CYS A 307 -7.76 -9.10 5.90
C CYS A 307 -6.33 -8.71 5.50
N GLY A 308 -6.16 -7.49 4.99
CA GLY A 308 -4.83 -6.96 4.69
C GLY A 308 -4.07 -6.55 5.95
N MET A 309 -4.78 -6.35 7.09
CA MET A 309 -4.13 -6.11 8.37
C MET A 309 -3.46 -7.41 8.81
N PRO A 310 -2.15 -7.54 8.73
CA PRO A 310 -1.48 -8.67 9.34
C PRO A 310 -1.70 -8.54 10.85
N PHE A 311 -2.09 -9.63 11.43
CA PHE A 311 -2.47 -9.81 12.81
C PHE A 311 -1.58 -9.01 13.79
N GLU A 312 -2.05 -7.90 14.31
CA GLU A 312 -1.48 -7.26 15.51
C GLU A 312 -1.81 -8.12 16.77
N ILE A 313 -1.60 -9.42 16.68
CA ILE A 313 -1.87 -10.36 17.79
C ILE A 313 -0.89 -10.12 18.96
N GLY A 314 0.23 -9.44 18.73
CA GLY A 314 1.23 -9.17 19.77
C GLY A 314 0.80 -8.20 20.87
N ARG A 315 -0.31 -7.44 20.71
CA ARG A 315 -0.80 -6.52 21.77
C ARG A 315 -1.64 -7.17 22.86
N ALA A 316 -1.97 -8.45 22.75
CA ALA A 316 -2.83 -9.13 23.74
C ALA A 316 -2.06 -9.67 24.95
N HIS A 317 -0.75 -9.48 25.03
CA HIS A 317 0.10 -10.05 26.10
C HIS A 317 0.91 -9.00 26.89
N VAL A 318 0.46 -7.73 26.93
CA VAL A 318 1.01 -6.75 27.89
C VAL A 318 -0.10 -6.20 28.75
#